data_e5c7ff68251eb63ad13bc9dde3860769
#
_entry.id   e5c7ff68251eb63ad13bc9dde3860769
#
_cell.length_a   1.000
_cell.length_b   1.000
_cell.length_c   1.000
_cell.angle_alpha   90.00
_cell.angle_beta   90.00
_cell.angle_gamma   90.00
#
_symmetry.space_group_name_H-M   'P 1'
#
loop_
_entity.id
_entity.type
_entity.pdbx_description
1 polymer ?
#
loop_
_entity_poly.entity_id
_entity_poly.type
_entity_poly.pdbx_seq_one_letter_code
_entity_poly.pdbx_strand_id
1 'polypeptide(L)'
;MYYNFNQYINLGANLEKDGCNFAIYVKEVKTLSLNFFNSSEDTIPYKKYILNPSEHKLGDIWSIFLKDIKEGTLYNWEINGISILDPYALSYTDNDIIENKKSIVLTRIGTETKHILIPKKDTMIYETHIGLFTKSPSSNTLNRATYSAFEEKIPYLKELGINVVEFLPIFEWDDYTGNLDRESFFLKNVWGYNPINFFALTKKYSSSNDKNSADEIKEFKN
;
A
#
# COMPACT_ATOMS: atom_id res chain seq x y z
N MET A 1 -13.32 22.16 24.77
CA MET A 1 -12.75 21.75 23.48
C MET A 1 -13.44 20.44 23.10
N TYR A 2 -14.29 20.41 22.08
CA TYR A 2 -14.94 19.18 21.64
C TYR A 2 -13.95 18.44 20.74
N TYR A 3 -13.41 17.32 21.21
CA TYR A 3 -12.60 16.46 20.38
C TYR A 3 -13.52 15.79 19.35
N ASN A 4 -13.22 15.96 18.07
CA ASN A 4 -13.85 15.15 17.04
C ASN A 4 -13.21 13.74 17.09
N PHE A 5 -13.85 12.83 17.83
CA PHE A 5 -13.35 11.47 18.03
C PHE A 5 -13.09 10.73 16.71
N ASN A 6 -13.80 11.08 15.64
CA ASN A 6 -13.60 10.44 14.32
C ASN A 6 -12.18 10.67 13.77
N GLN A 7 -11.50 11.76 14.13
CA GLN A 7 -10.12 12.03 13.72
C GLN A 7 -9.13 11.03 14.28
N TYR A 8 -9.44 10.36 15.39
CA TYR A 8 -8.53 9.44 16.08
C TYR A 8 -8.85 7.97 15.85
N ILE A 9 -10.03 7.65 15.31
CA ILE A 9 -10.47 6.26 15.13
C ILE A 9 -9.90 5.66 13.85
N ASN A 10 -9.83 6.45 12.77
CA ASN A 10 -9.39 5.97 11.46
C ASN A 10 -7.91 6.27 11.26
N LEU A 11 -7.05 5.27 11.46
CA LEU A 11 -5.60 5.40 11.20
C LEU A 11 -5.32 5.50 9.70
N GLY A 12 -4.18 6.13 9.37
CA GLY A 12 -3.78 6.43 7.99
C GLY A 12 -4.29 7.78 7.50
N ALA A 13 -4.18 8.02 6.20
CA ALA A 13 -4.74 9.18 5.53
C ALA A 13 -6.20 8.92 5.14
N ASN A 14 -7.11 9.75 5.67
CA ASN A 14 -8.54 9.64 5.42
C ASN A 14 -9.01 10.91 4.71
N LEU A 15 -9.24 10.80 3.41
CA LEU A 15 -9.67 11.91 2.57
C LEU A 15 -11.13 12.25 2.87
N GLU A 16 -11.39 13.53 3.08
CA GLU A 16 -12.71 14.13 3.35
C GLU A 16 -12.99 15.21 2.30
N LYS A 17 -14.23 15.77 2.31
CA LYS A 17 -14.66 16.77 1.33
C LYS A 17 -13.73 17.97 1.21
N ASP A 18 -13.22 18.46 2.35
CA ASP A 18 -12.49 19.74 2.42
C ASP A 18 -11.00 19.56 2.75
N GLY A 19 -10.50 18.31 2.79
CA GLY A 19 -9.11 18.02 3.15
C GLY A 19 -8.88 16.56 3.50
N CYS A 20 -7.86 16.32 4.30
CA CYS A 20 -7.50 14.95 4.72
C CYS A 20 -7.16 14.92 6.21
N ASN A 21 -7.68 13.94 6.90
CA ASN A 21 -7.25 13.60 8.26
C ASN A 21 -6.16 12.56 8.21
N PHE A 22 -5.04 12.85 8.87
CA PHE A 22 -3.92 11.94 9.03
C PHE A 22 -3.87 11.48 10.48
N ALA A 23 -3.85 10.18 10.71
CA ALA A 23 -3.75 9.64 12.06
C ALA A 23 -2.79 8.45 12.11
N ILE A 24 -1.97 8.40 13.17
CA ILE A 24 -0.99 7.35 13.41
C ILE A 24 -0.95 6.96 14.88
N TYR A 25 -0.75 5.69 15.17
CA TYR A 25 -0.50 5.19 16.52
C TYR A 25 0.99 5.15 16.79
N VAL A 26 1.46 5.93 17.77
CA VAL A 26 2.88 5.98 18.16
C VAL A 26 3.01 6.16 19.66
N LYS A 27 3.72 5.23 20.31
CA LYS A 27 4.09 5.35 21.74
C LYS A 27 5.40 6.08 21.90
N GLU A 28 5.54 6.76 23.05
CA GLU A 28 6.83 7.29 23.57
C GLU A 28 7.64 8.09 22.55
N VAL A 29 6.98 8.97 21.80
CA VAL A 29 7.62 9.83 20.81
C VAL A 29 7.97 11.19 21.39
N LYS A 30 9.17 11.68 21.11
CA LYS A 30 9.63 13.05 21.49
C LYS A 30 9.19 14.08 20.45
N THR A 31 9.37 13.77 19.18
CA THR A 31 8.96 14.62 18.04
C THR A 31 8.28 13.79 16.98
N LEU A 32 7.13 14.28 16.53
CA LEU A 32 6.38 13.69 15.42
C LEU A 32 6.07 14.78 14.42
N SER A 33 6.31 14.51 13.15
CA SER A 33 5.93 15.40 12.07
C SER A 33 5.38 14.64 10.88
N LEU A 34 4.57 15.35 10.10
CA LEU A 34 4.00 14.91 8.83
C LEU A 34 4.66 15.71 7.72
N ASN A 35 5.29 15.04 6.78
CA ASN A 35 6.07 15.62 5.70
C ASN A 35 5.39 15.37 4.36
N PHE A 36 5.39 16.37 3.46
CA PHE A 36 4.80 16.30 2.13
C PHE A 36 5.84 16.49 1.04
N PHE A 37 5.65 15.77 -0.09
CA PHE A 37 6.59 15.73 -1.20
C PHE A 37 5.87 15.99 -2.53
N ASN A 38 6.56 16.61 -3.51
CA ASN A 38 6.00 16.83 -4.85
C ASN A 38 6.23 15.61 -5.77
N SER A 39 7.29 14.85 -5.50
CA SER A 39 7.70 13.69 -6.30
C SER A 39 8.20 12.54 -5.41
N SER A 40 8.13 11.32 -5.93
CA SER A 40 8.76 10.13 -5.32
C SER A 40 10.27 10.28 -5.14
N GLU A 41 10.92 11.07 -5.99
CA GLU A 41 12.38 11.28 -5.98
C GLU A 41 12.83 12.34 -4.97
N ASP A 42 11.88 13.10 -4.38
CA ASP A 42 12.21 14.14 -3.42
C ASP A 42 12.76 13.54 -2.12
N THR A 43 13.91 14.01 -1.69
CA THR A 43 14.51 13.68 -0.38
C THR A 43 14.18 14.72 0.68
N ILE A 44 13.80 15.94 0.27
CA ILE A 44 13.46 17.06 1.15
C ILE A 44 11.96 17.36 0.98
N PRO A 45 11.18 17.38 2.07
CA PRO A 45 9.76 17.71 1.99
C PRO A 45 9.60 19.20 1.64
N TYR A 46 8.64 19.51 0.75
CA TYR A 46 8.28 20.92 0.48
C TYR A 46 7.48 21.52 1.63
N LYS A 47 6.86 20.70 2.46
CA LYS A 47 6.11 21.13 3.64
C LYS A 47 6.21 20.12 4.77
N LYS A 48 6.35 20.63 5.99
CA LYS A 48 6.47 19.82 7.22
C LYS A 48 5.53 20.41 8.29
N TYR A 49 4.75 19.54 8.91
CA TYR A 49 3.90 19.89 10.05
C TYR A 49 4.43 19.17 11.29
N ILE A 50 4.87 19.92 12.29
CA ILE A 50 5.26 19.38 13.59
C ILE A 50 4.02 19.27 14.46
N LEU A 51 3.73 18.08 14.97
CA LEU A 51 2.55 17.84 15.79
C LEU A 51 2.82 18.20 17.26
N ASN A 52 1.89 18.98 17.83
CA ASN A 52 1.90 19.34 19.24
C ASN A 52 1.08 18.34 20.05
N PRO A 53 1.64 17.68 21.09
CA PRO A 53 0.89 16.72 21.90
C PRO A 53 -0.40 17.26 22.52
N SER A 54 -0.40 18.54 22.91
CA SER A 54 -1.58 19.16 23.55
C SER A 54 -2.77 19.35 22.59
N GLU A 55 -2.53 19.34 21.28
CA GLU A 55 -3.53 19.61 20.24
C GLU A 55 -3.84 18.39 19.38
N HIS A 56 -2.83 17.54 19.16
CA HIS A 56 -2.89 16.50 18.14
C HIS A 56 -2.84 15.08 18.71
N LYS A 57 -2.79 14.90 20.06
CA LYS A 57 -2.64 13.59 20.67
C LYS A 57 -3.83 13.23 21.55
N LEU A 58 -4.35 12.01 21.37
CA LEU A 58 -5.33 11.38 22.24
C LEU A 58 -4.87 9.95 22.59
N GLY A 59 -4.48 9.73 23.85
CA GLY A 59 -3.79 8.50 24.22
C GLY A 59 -2.46 8.35 23.48
N ASP A 60 -2.28 7.27 22.73
CA ASP A 60 -1.10 7.05 21.88
C ASP A 60 -1.38 7.30 20.40
N ILE A 61 -2.57 7.81 20.06
CA ILE A 61 -2.93 8.16 18.68
C ILE A 61 -2.69 9.65 18.47
N TRP A 62 -2.00 9.97 17.38
CA TRP A 62 -1.76 11.31 16.91
C TRP A 62 -2.56 11.58 15.65
N SER A 63 -3.18 12.74 15.56
CA SER A 63 -4.00 13.10 14.41
C SER A 63 -3.92 14.58 14.09
N ILE A 64 -3.97 14.89 12.79
CA ILE A 64 -4.06 16.26 12.27
C ILE A 64 -4.97 16.29 11.04
N PHE A 65 -5.91 17.21 11.00
CA PHE A 65 -6.70 17.50 9.81
C PHE A 65 -6.08 18.68 9.04
N LEU A 66 -5.84 18.48 7.75
CA LEU A 66 -5.28 19.50 6.86
C LEU A 66 -6.24 19.76 5.71
N LYS A 67 -6.58 21.04 5.50
CA LYS A 67 -7.42 21.47 4.38
C LYS A 67 -6.67 21.38 3.05
N ASP A 68 -7.44 21.32 1.96
CA ASP A 68 -6.94 21.37 0.58
C ASP A 68 -5.98 20.22 0.16
N ILE A 69 -5.86 19.18 0.98
CA ILE A 69 -5.15 17.95 0.61
C ILE A 69 -6.04 17.17 -0.37
N LYS A 70 -5.44 16.67 -1.44
CA LYS A 70 -6.11 15.95 -2.52
C LYS A 70 -5.59 14.52 -2.64
N GLU A 71 -6.37 13.69 -3.31
CA GLU A 71 -5.93 12.38 -3.73
C GLU A 71 -4.64 12.48 -4.57
N GLY A 72 -3.71 11.53 -4.38
CA GLY A 72 -2.41 11.53 -5.01
C GLY A 72 -1.34 12.32 -4.25
N THR A 73 -1.69 13.05 -3.17
CA THR A 73 -0.69 13.75 -2.35
C THR A 73 0.28 12.76 -1.73
N LEU A 74 1.60 13.04 -1.87
CA LEU A 74 2.67 12.20 -1.33
C LEU A 74 3.08 12.67 0.07
N TYR A 75 3.20 11.75 1.01
CA TYR A 75 3.55 12.08 2.39
C TYR A 75 4.32 10.96 3.09
N ASN A 76 5.02 11.31 4.17
CA ASN A 76 5.58 10.39 5.14
C ASN A 76 5.46 10.97 6.55
N TRP A 77 5.44 10.09 7.54
CA TRP A 77 5.65 10.47 8.92
C TRP A 77 7.16 10.60 9.22
N GLU A 78 7.49 11.40 10.21
CA GLU A 78 8.85 11.47 10.76
C GLU A 78 8.77 11.37 12.29
N ILE A 79 9.38 10.33 12.84
CA ILE A 79 9.41 10.03 14.27
C ILE A 79 10.83 10.22 14.77
N ASN A 80 11.03 11.17 15.69
CA ASN A 80 12.35 11.46 16.26
C ASN A 80 13.46 11.69 15.21
N GLY A 81 13.12 12.33 14.08
CA GLY A 81 14.03 12.61 12.98
C GLY A 81 14.20 11.48 11.97
N ILE A 82 13.53 10.34 12.15
CA ILE A 82 13.55 9.19 11.21
C ILE A 82 12.28 9.21 10.38
N SER A 83 12.43 9.27 9.04
CA SER A 83 11.30 9.15 8.12
C SER A 83 10.76 7.73 8.11
N ILE A 84 9.45 7.59 8.21
CA ILE A 84 8.75 6.31 8.13
C ILE A 84 7.56 6.40 7.19
N LEU A 85 7.26 5.29 6.53
CA LEU A 85 6.03 5.11 5.78
C LEU A 85 4.83 5.02 6.73
N ASP A 86 3.67 5.46 6.26
CA ASP A 86 2.44 5.26 7.03
C ASP A 86 2.05 3.78 6.98
N PRO A 87 1.98 3.09 8.13
CA PRO A 87 1.65 1.66 8.16
C PRO A 87 0.18 1.36 7.77
N TYR A 88 -0.64 2.39 7.63
CA TYR A 88 -2.04 2.29 7.20
C TYR A 88 -2.29 2.89 5.81
N ALA A 89 -1.23 3.25 5.07
CA ALA A 89 -1.36 3.71 3.70
C ALA A 89 -1.95 2.62 2.80
N LEU A 90 -2.74 3.03 1.81
CA LEU A 90 -3.35 2.13 0.83
C LEU A 90 -2.46 1.90 -0.39
N SER A 91 -1.46 2.75 -0.60
CA SER A 91 -0.45 2.63 -1.66
C SER A 91 0.79 3.44 -1.30
N TYR A 92 1.90 3.10 -1.93
CA TYR A 92 3.17 3.78 -1.84
C TYR A 92 3.68 4.13 -3.25
N THR A 93 4.60 5.09 -3.34
CA THR A 93 5.33 5.32 -4.58
C THR A 93 6.22 4.14 -4.91
N ASP A 94 6.49 3.92 -6.20
CA ASP A 94 7.41 2.89 -6.63
C ASP A 94 8.87 3.35 -6.43
N ASN A 95 9.59 2.62 -5.61
CA ASN A 95 11.03 2.80 -5.39
C ASN A 95 11.63 1.50 -4.86
N ASP A 96 12.78 1.10 -5.35
CA ASP A 96 13.48 -0.11 -4.88
C ASP A 96 14.01 0.03 -3.45
N ILE A 97 14.23 1.26 -2.99
CA ILE A 97 14.72 1.58 -1.66
C ILE A 97 13.53 2.01 -0.79
N ILE A 98 13.22 1.21 0.22
CA ILE A 98 12.05 1.43 1.08
C ILE A 98 12.05 2.80 1.76
N GLU A 99 13.21 3.30 2.16
CA GLU A 99 13.38 4.59 2.82
C GLU A 99 13.02 5.77 1.89
N ASN A 100 13.11 5.56 0.59
CA ASN A 100 12.76 6.57 -0.42
C ASN A 100 11.30 6.53 -0.82
N LYS A 101 10.56 5.46 -0.52
CA LYS A 101 9.12 5.41 -0.80
C LYS A 101 8.37 6.53 -0.07
N LYS A 102 7.23 6.92 -0.65
CA LYS A 102 6.27 7.85 -0.04
C LYS A 102 4.91 7.17 0.04
N SER A 103 4.19 7.44 1.10
CA SER A 103 2.78 7.08 1.22
C SER A 103 1.93 7.96 0.32
N ILE A 104 0.87 7.44 -0.27
CA ILE A 104 -0.02 8.16 -1.18
C ILE A 104 -1.38 8.33 -0.52
N VAL A 105 -1.89 9.57 -0.50
CA VAL A 105 -3.28 9.84 -0.07
C VAL A 105 -4.24 9.31 -1.12
N LEU A 106 -5.14 8.41 -0.70
CA LEU A 106 -6.14 7.81 -1.58
C LEU A 106 -7.52 7.83 -0.94
N THR A 107 -8.53 7.90 -1.78
CA THR A 107 -9.91 7.65 -1.37
C THR A 107 -10.07 6.15 -1.08
N ARG A 108 -10.65 5.81 0.08
CA ARG A 108 -11.02 4.44 0.38
C ARG A 108 -12.20 4.03 -0.50
N ILE A 109 -11.93 3.22 -1.50
CA ILE A 109 -12.96 2.69 -2.40
C ILE A 109 -13.53 1.43 -1.75
N GLY A 110 -14.80 1.50 -1.34
CA GLY A 110 -15.55 0.30 -0.95
C GLY A 110 -15.70 -0.64 -2.15
N THR A 111 -15.66 -1.94 -1.91
CA THR A 111 -16.00 -2.94 -2.91
C THR A 111 -17.39 -3.45 -2.59
N GLU A 112 -18.37 -3.15 -3.45
CA GLU A 112 -19.65 -3.85 -3.45
C GLU A 112 -19.47 -5.20 -4.14
N THR A 113 -18.88 -6.15 -3.47
CA THR A 113 -18.78 -7.52 -3.99
C THR A 113 -19.94 -8.35 -3.45
N LYS A 114 -20.64 -9.03 -4.35
CA LYS A 114 -21.61 -10.05 -3.95
C LYS A 114 -20.85 -11.18 -3.26
N HIS A 115 -21.22 -11.49 -2.05
CA HIS A 115 -20.65 -12.63 -1.33
C HIS A 115 -21.03 -13.93 -2.05
N ILE A 116 -20.05 -14.61 -2.62
CA ILE A 116 -20.26 -15.92 -3.25
C ILE A 116 -20.04 -16.98 -2.19
N LEU A 117 -21.13 -17.70 -1.84
CA LEU A 117 -21.05 -18.81 -0.90
C LEU A 117 -20.75 -20.09 -1.68
N ILE A 118 -19.54 -20.62 -1.52
CA ILE A 118 -19.14 -21.92 -2.04
C ILE A 118 -19.13 -22.91 -0.88
N PRO A 119 -19.91 -24.02 -0.95
CA PRO A 119 -19.85 -25.03 0.07
C PRO A 119 -18.43 -25.59 0.22
N LYS A 120 -17.98 -25.80 1.44
CA LYS A 120 -16.59 -26.25 1.71
C LYS A 120 -16.21 -27.52 0.95
N LYS A 121 -17.17 -28.45 0.78
CA LYS A 121 -16.97 -29.70 0.03
C LYS A 121 -16.75 -29.51 -1.48
N ASP A 122 -17.21 -28.37 -2.02
CA ASP A 122 -17.14 -28.04 -3.45
C ASP A 122 -16.04 -27.00 -3.75
N THR A 123 -15.25 -26.63 -2.72
CA THR A 123 -14.17 -25.66 -2.84
C THR A 123 -12.94 -26.30 -3.47
N MET A 124 -12.49 -25.72 -4.61
CA MET A 124 -11.25 -26.08 -5.30
C MET A 124 -10.33 -24.87 -5.28
N ILE A 125 -9.29 -24.95 -4.45
CA ILE A 125 -8.33 -23.86 -4.24
C ILE A 125 -7.13 -24.06 -5.16
N TYR A 126 -6.71 -22.99 -5.81
CA TYR A 126 -5.47 -22.92 -6.57
C TYR A 126 -4.57 -21.86 -5.96
N GLU A 127 -3.49 -22.29 -5.29
CA GLU A 127 -2.48 -21.39 -4.75
C GLU A 127 -1.51 -20.97 -5.85
N THR A 128 -1.24 -19.69 -5.98
CA THR A 128 -0.39 -19.17 -7.05
C THR A 128 0.26 -17.84 -6.74
N HIS A 129 1.33 -17.55 -7.48
CA HIS A 129 2.06 -16.29 -7.44
C HIS A 129 1.71 -15.46 -8.68
N ILE A 130 1.10 -14.28 -8.52
CA ILE A 130 0.63 -13.43 -9.63
C ILE A 130 1.72 -13.23 -10.69
N GLY A 131 2.90 -12.72 -10.28
CA GLY A 131 3.96 -12.43 -11.22
C GLY A 131 4.53 -13.66 -11.93
N LEU A 132 4.69 -14.78 -11.23
CA LEU A 132 5.28 -15.99 -11.83
C LEU A 132 4.31 -16.75 -12.73
N PHE A 133 3.00 -16.70 -12.44
CA PHE A 133 1.97 -17.42 -13.18
C PHE A 133 1.92 -17.06 -14.67
N THR A 134 2.15 -15.78 -14.98
CA THR A 134 2.09 -15.27 -16.36
C THR A 134 3.44 -14.80 -16.91
N LYS A 135 4.55 -15.03 -16.20
CA LYS A 135 5.89 -14.52 -16.56
C LYS A 135 6.41 -15.10 -17.88
N SER A 136 6.14 -16.39 -18.14
CA SER A 136 6.60 -17.06 -19.37
C SER A 136 5.90 -16.51 -20.62
N PRO A 137 6.62 -16.40 -21.76
CA PRO A 137 6.00 -16.11 -23.05
C PRO A 137 4.86 -17.07 -23.42
N SER A 138 4.92 -18.32 -22.96
CA SER A 138 3.88 -19.34 -23.19
C SER A 138 2.54 -19.02 -22.50
N SER A 139 2.51 -18.02 -21.61
CA SER A 139 1.26 -17.55 -21.03
C SER A 139 0.34 -16.88 -22.06
N ASN A 140 0.90 -16.33 -23.14
CA ASN A 140 0.18 -15.61 -24.19
C ASN A 140 -0.67 -14.45 -23.65
N THR A 141 -0.18 -13.76 -22.60
CA THR A 141 -0.80 -12.57 -22.03
C THR A 141 -0.07 -11.30 -22.48
N LEU A 142 -0.78 -10.17 -22.53
CA LEU A 142 -0.21 -8.90 -23.01
C LEU A 142 0.84 -8.34 -22.04
N ASN A 143 0.43 -8.08 -20.79
CA ASN A 143 1.28 -7.48 -19.77
C ASN A 143 1.75 -8.54 -18.78
N ARG A 144 2.68 -9.40 -19.20
CA ARG A 144 3.12 -10.54 -18.39
C ARG A 144 3.58 -10.14 -16.99
N ALA A 145 3.35 -11.03 -16.03
CA ALA A 145 3.71 -10.88 -14.62
C ALA A 145 2.95 -9.76 -13.87
N THR A 146 1.79 -9.35 -14.36
CA THR A 146 0.95 -8.29 -13.76
C THR A 146 -0.41 -8.79 -13.31
N TYR A 147 -1.15 -7.95 -12.56
CA TYR A 147 -2.55 -8.20 -12.19
C TYR A 147 -3.43 -8.39 -13.42
N SER A 148 -3.30 -7.51 -14.42
CA SER A 148 -4.08 -7.60 -15.66
C SER A 148 -3.77 -8.88 -16.45
N ALA A 149 -2.52 -9.33 -16.49
CA ALA A 149 -2.18 -10.60 -17.11
C ALA A 149 -2.77 -11.80 -16.35
N PHE A 150 -2.88 -11.71 -15.04
CA PHE A 150 -3.55 -12.74 -14.25
C PHE A 150 -5.06 -12.78 -14.55
N GLU A 151 -5.71 -11.63 -14.66
CA GLU A 151 -7.11 -11.51 -15.04
C GLU A 151 -7.40 -12.24 -16.37
N GLU A 152 -6.53 -12.08 -17.39
CA GLU A 152 -6.64 -12.80 -18.66
C GLU A 152 -6.65 -14.34 -18.50
N LYS A 153 -6.18 -14.88 -17.36
CA LYS A 153 -6.15 -16.32 -17.05
C LYS A 153 -7.34 -16.83 -16.24
N ILE A 154 -8.22 -15.97 -15.78
CA ILE A 154 -9.42 -16.39 -15.05
C ILE A 154 -10.27 -17.40 -15.85
N PRO A 155 -10.52 -17.22 -17.16
CA PRO A 155 -11.25 -18.23 -17.95
C PRO A 155 -10.58 -19.60 -17.92
N TYR A 156 -9.24 -19.67 -18.05
CA TYR A 156 -8.49 -20.92 -17.96
C TYR A 156 -8.65 -21.61 -16.61
N LEU A 157 -8.55 -20.85 -15.50
CA LEU A 157 -8.74 -21.39 -14.15
C LEU A 157 -10.16 -21.93 -13.96
N LYS A 158 -11.16 -21.24 -14.51
CA LYS A 158 -12.57 -21.70 -14.49
C LYS A 158 -12.74 -22.99 -15.29
N GLU A 159 -12.14 -23.12 -16.47
CA GLU A 159 -12.16 -24.34 -17.29
C GLU A 159 -11.50 -25.51 -16.55
N LEU A 160 -10.45 -25.25 -15.79
CA LEU A 160 -9.78 -26.21 -14.94
C LEU A 160 -10.63 -26.65 -13.72
N GLY A 161 -11.76 -25.98 -13.47
CA GLY A 161 -12.66 -26.26 -12.34
C GLY A 161 -12.29 -25.54 -11.05
N ILE A 162 -11.36 -24.58 -11.10
CA ILE A 162 -10.95 -23.78 -9.94
C ILE A 162 -12.02 -22.74 -9.63
N ASN A 163 -12.39 -22.59 -8.37
CA ASN A 163 -13.37 -21.61 -7.91
C ASN A 163 -12.89 -20.72 -6.77
N VAL A 164 -11.69 -20.99 -6.23
CA VAL A 164 -10.99 -20.13 -5.27
C VAL A 164 -9.52 -20.02 -5.68
N VAL A 165 -9.00 -18.80 -5.71
CA VAL A 165 -7.57 -18.55 -5.88
C VAL A 165 -6.99 -18.04 -4.59
N GLU A 166 -5.91 -18.65 -4.14
CA GLU A 166 -5.09 -18.19 -3.02
C GLU A 166 -3.80 -17.60 -3.56
N PHE A 167 -3.58 -16.32 -3.31
CA PHE A 167 -2.38 -15.66 -3.77
C PHE A 167 -1.26 -15.75 -2.74
N LEU A 168 -0.03 -16.04 -3.21
CA LEU A 168 1.16 -15.67 -2.47
C LEU A 168 1.12 -14.15 -2.24
N PRO A 169 1.92 -13.59 -1.29
CA PRO A 169 1.76 -12.21 -0.88
C PRO A 169 1.60 -11.21 -2.03
N ILE A 170 0.55 -10.43 -1.96
CA ILE A 170 0.22 -9.35 -2.90
C ILE A 170 0.35 -7.97 -2.24
N PHE A 171 0.71 -7.94 -0.96
CA PHE A 171 0.98 -6.72 -0.22
C PHE A 171 2.31 -6.12 -0.65
N GLU A 172 2.50 -4.83 -0.43
CA GLU A 172 3.81 -4.21 -0.66
C GLU A 172 4.84 -4.76 0.33
N TRP A 173 5.99 -5.22 -0.19
CA TRP A 173 7.06 -5.84 0.60
C TRP A 173 8.42 -5.21 0.32
N ASP A 174 9.36 -5.39 1.27
CA ASP A 174 10.75 -5.06 1.08
C ASP A 174 11.47 -6.17 0.29
N ASP A 175 12.14 -5.79 -0.80
CA ASP A 175 12.93 -6.71 -1.62
C ASP A 175 14.18 -7.23 -0.90
N TYR A 176 14.64 -6.50 0.09
CA TYR A 176 15.86 -6.78 0.81
C TYR A 176 15.55 -7.18 2.25
N THR A 177 15.58 -8.49 2.51
CA THR A 177 15.31 -9.03 3.84
C THR A 177 16.54 -8.95 4.75
N GLY A 178 16.41 -8.23 5.88
CA GLY A 178 17.37 -8.25 6.98
C GLY A 178 18.62 -7.40 6.78
N ASN A 179 19.57 -7.56 7.71
CA ASN A 179 20.87 -6.86 7.73
C ASN A 179 21.87 -7.38 6.69
N LEU A 180 21.42 -8.02 5.62
CA LEU A 180 22.28 -8.42 4.53
C LEU A 180 22.71 -7.17 3.79
N ASP A 181 24.02 -7.06 3.58
CA ASP A 181 24.62 -6.01 2.78
C ASP A 181 23.95 -5.99 1.39
N ARG A 182 23.18 -4.93 1.13
CA ARG A 182 22.42 -4.77 -0.12
C ARG A 182 23.32 -4.84 -1.37
N GLU A 183 24.61 -4.53 -1.22
CA GLU A 183 25.58 -4.55 -2.30
C GLU A 183 26.13 -5.97 -2.56
N SER A 184 26.11 -6.85 -1.56
CA SER A 184 26.75 -8.20 -1.66
C SER A 184 25.82 -9.27 -2.22
N PHE A 185 24.51 -9.09 -2.17
CA PHE A 185 23.55 -10.11 -2.62
C PHE A 185 22.64 -9.55 -3.70
N PHE A 186 22.85 -9.99 -4.94
CA PHE A 186 21.97 -9.70 -6.09
C PHE A 186 20.58 -10.40 -6.00
N LEU A 187 20.27 -11.03 -4.88
CA LEU A 187 19.04 -11.78 -4.69
C LEU A 187 17.95 -10.86 -4.12
N LYS A 188 16.89 -10.68 -4.86
CA LYS A 188 15.67 -10.01 -4.40
C LYS A 188 14.68 -11.01 -3.83
N ASN A 189 13.90 -10.59 -2.83
CA ASN A 189 12.75 -11.34 -2.34
C ASN A 189 11.66 -11.37 -3.42
N VAL A 190 11.49 -12.50 -4.07
CA VAL A 190 10.47 -12.71 -5.11
C VAL A 190 9.15 -13.17 -4.53
N TRP A 191 9.19 -13.84 -3.36
CA TRP A 191 8.01 -14.45 -2.76
C TRP A 191 7.05 -13.45 -2.10
N GLY A 192 7.53 -12.25 -1.74
CA GLY A 192 6.74 -11.21 -1.10
C GLY A 192 6.54 -11.36 0.41
N TYR A 193 7.13 -12.36 1.04
CA TYR A 193 7.13 -12.50 2.51
C TYR A 193 8.15 -11.52 3.10
N ASN A 194 7.71 -10.55 3.75
CA ASN A 194 8.29 -9.40 4.46
C ASN A 194 7.50 -8.13 4.12
N PRO A 195 6.17 -8.13 4.36
CA PRO A 195 5.31 -7.01 3.98
C PRO A 195 5.68 -5.76 4.78
N ILE A 196 5.65 -4.62 4.10
CA ILE A 196 5.79 -3.30 4.71
C ILE A 196 4.50 -2.96 5.46
N ASN A 197 3.35 -3.27 4.88
CA ASN A 197 2.05 -3.23 5.52
C ASN A 197 1.10 -4.25 4.88
N PHE A 198 -0.12 -4.39 5.46
CA PHE A 198 -1.14 -5.34 5.01
C PHE A 198 -2.33 -4.66 4.30
N PHE A 199 -2.23 -3.37 3.97
CA PHE A 199 -3.32 -2.58 3.37
C PHE A 199 -2.98 -2.09 1.96
N ALA A 200 -1.70 -2.06 1.59
CA ALA A 200 -1.24 -1.63 0.27
C ALA A 200 -0.91 -2.84 -0.62
N LEU A 201 -1.42 -2.83 -1.84
CA LEU A 201 -1.01 -3.78 -2.87
C LEU A 201 0.39 -3.42 -3.39
N THR A 202 1.15 -4.45 -3.77
CA THR A 202 2.46 -4.22 -4.39
C THR A 202 2.31 -3.67 -5.81
N LYS A 203 3.10 -2.65 -6.13
CA LYS A 203 3.21 -2.10 -7.49
C LYS A 203 3.97 -3.00 -8.46
N LYS A 204 4.73 -3.97 -7.95
CA LYS A 204 5.54 -4.89 -8.75
C LYS A 204 4.73 -5.73 -9.73
N TYR A 205 3.43 -5.85 -9.48
CA TYR A 205 2.49 -6.55 -10.38
C TYR A 205 1.58 -5.58 -11.14
N SER A 206 1.80 -4.27 -11.07
CA SER A 206 1.09 -3.32 -11.90
C SER A 206 1.62 -3.29 -13.33
N SER A 207 0.74 -3.11 -14.30
CA SER A 207 1.12 -2.84 -15.70
C SER A 207 1.45 -1.36 -15.93
N SER A 208 1.13 -0.48 -14.97
CA SER A 208 1.40 0.95 -15.04
C SER A 208 2.88 1.25 -14.73
N ASN A 209 3.45 2.18 -15.50
CA ASN A 209 4.79 2.70 -15.26
C ASN A 209 4.80 3.99 -14.44
N ASP A 210 3.63 4.47 -14.00
CA ASP A 210 3.53 5.68 -13.18
C ASP A 210 3.88 5.37 -11.73
N LYS A 211 5.07 5.79 -11.31
CA LYS A 211 5.60 5.58 -9.97
C LYS A 211 4.79 6.29 -8.87
N ASN A 212 4.03 7.32 -9.21
CA ASN A 212 3.26 8.14 -8.28
C ASN A 212 1.77 7.80 -8.27
N SER A 213 1.30 6.93 -9.16
CA SER A 213 -0.10 6.50 -9.22
C SER A 213 -0.41 5.38 -8.23
N ALA A 214 -1.68 5.04 -8.12
CA ALA A 214 -2.18 3.86 -7.40
C ALA A 214 -2.96 2.94 -8.37
N ASP A 215 -2.44 2.77 -9.58
CA ASP A 215 -3.08 2.01 -10.63
C ASP A 215 -3.15 0.51 -10.33
N GLU A 216 -2.23 -0.02 -9.51
CA GLU A 216 -2.26 -1.41 -9.03
C GLU A 216 -3.59 -1.76 -8.34
N ILE A 217 -4.21 -0.79 -7.65
CA ILE A 217 -5.50 -1.00 -6.98
C ILE A 217 -6.62 -1.14 -8.00
N LYS A 218 -6.60 -0.32 -9.07
CA LYS A 218 -7.59 -0.40 -10.14
C LYS A 218 -7.46 -1.71 -10.90
N GLU A 219 -6.23 -2.10 -11.27
CA GLU A 219 -5.97 -3.36 -11.96
C GLU A 219 -6.43 -4.59 -11.16
N PHE A 220 -6.20 -4.59 -9.84
CA PHE A 220 -6.59 -5.71 -8.99
C PHE A 220 -8.10 -5.81 -8.77
N LYS A 221 -8.84 -4.70 -8.93
CA LYS A 221 -10.29 -4.64 -8.71
C LYS A 221 -11.13 -4.97 -9.95
N ASN A 222 -10.54 -4.96 -11.13
CA ASN A 222 -11.21 -5.32 -12.38
C ASN A 222 -11.46 -6.82 -12.47
#